data_eb9357e6a31a9090b9675a3e3cc46114
#
_entry.id   eb9357e6a31a9090b9675a3e3cc46114
#
_cell.length_a   1.000
_cell.length_b   1.000
_cell.length_c   1.000
_cell.angle_alpha   90.00
_cell.angle_beta   90.00
_cell.angle_gamma   90.00
#
_symmetry.space_group_name_H-M   'P 1'
#
loop_
_entity.id
_entity.type
_entity.pdbx_description
1 polymer ?
#
loop_
_entity_poly.entity_id
_entity_poly.type
_entity_poly.pdbx_seq_one_letter_code
_entity_poly.pdbx_strand_id
1 'polypeptide(L)'
;MDQPTAEEALKRLEPLVGEWALEAKPPDGPPWPGEARATIEWHDSGAHLVQRSTVDMPEAPDSISIMGCDAANGTYFQLYSDERGVCRVYEMSIKDGQWRLWREDEPFPQRFTATISDDGNTIAGRWEKAPDGHTWETDFDLTYYRKAR
;
A
#
# COMPACT_ATOMS: atom_id res chain seq x y z
N MET A 1 4.50 -19.65 20.97
CA MET A 1 3.83 -19.52 19.68
C MET A 1 4.88 -19.31 18.60
N ASP A 2 4.84 -20.14 17.58
CA ASP A 2 5.87 -20.10 16.55
C ASP A 2 5.64 -18.98 15.56
N GLN A 3 6.70 -18.28 15.20
CA GLN A 3 6.65 -17.31 14.13
C GLN A 3 6.56 -18.05 12.79
N PRO A 4 5.89 -17.46 11.80
CA PRO A 4 5.86 -18.06 10.47
C PRO A 4 7.28 -18.10 9.88
N THR A 5 7.53 -19.06 9.00
CA THR A 5 8.76 -19.06 8.23
C THR A 5 8.71 -17.91 7.22
N ALA A 6 9.87 -17.53 6.67
CA ALA A 6 9.91 -16.50 5.63
C ALA A 6 9.00 -16.87 4.45
N GLU A 7 9.01 -18.14 4.04
CA GLU A 7 8.17 -18.62 2.96
C GLU A 7 6.68 -18.44 3.27
N GLU A 8 6.25 -18.82 4.46
CA GLU A 8 4.86 -18.66 4.88
C GLU A 8 4.45 -17.20 4.97
N ALA A 9 5.31 -16.35 5.53
CA ALA A 9 5.05 -14.92 5.65
C ALA A 9 4.93 -14.26 4.27
N LEU A 10 5.81 -14.64 3.34
CA LEU A 10 5.78 -14.10 1.98
C LEU A 10 4.52 -14.52 1.22
N LYS A 11 4.04 -15.76 1.43
CA LYS A 11 2.82 -16.21 0.78
C LYS A 11 1.60 -15.35 1.11
N ARG A 12 1.56 -14.75 2.28
CA ARG A 12 0.46 -13.89 2.69
C ARG A 12 0.38 -12.61 1.87
N LEU A 13 1.45 -12.24 1.16
CA LEU A 13 1.49 -11.08 0.29
C LEU A 13 0.91 -11.36 -1.10
N GLU A 14 0.73 -12.62 -1.47
CA GLU A 14 0.26 -13.04 -2.79
C GLU A 14 -1.01 -12.32 -3.26
N PRO A 15 -2.01 -12.05 -2.41
CA PRO A 15 -3.21 -11.34 -2.85
C PRO A 15 -2.96 -9.94 -3.42
N LEU A 16 -1.80 -9.35 -3.14
CA LEU A 16 -1.45 -8.02 -3.66
C LEU A 16 -0.88 -8.07 -5.07
N VAL A 17 -0.41 -9.23 -5.50
CA VAL A 17 0.27 -9.38 -6.80
C VAL A 17 -0.71 -9.17 -7.95
N GLY A 18 -0.32 -8.36 -8.94
CA GLY A 18 -1.11 -8.15 -10.14
C GLY A 18 -0.96 -6.76 -10.72
N GLU A 19 -1.75 -6.51 -11.75
CA GLU A 19 -1.89 -5.19 -12.34
C GLU A 19 -3.20 -4.59 -11.87
N TRP A 20 -3.15 -3.32 -11.44
CA TRP A 20 -4.27 -2.66 -10.80
C TRP A 20 -4.52 -1.30 -11.42
N ALA A 21 -5.81 -0.98 -11.63
CA ALA A 21 -6.23 0.38 -11.88
C ALA A 21 -6.52 1.02 -10.51
N LEU A 22 -6.10 2.26 -10.33
CA LEU A 22 -6.27 2.97 -9.06
C LEU A 22 -7.27 4.10 -9.20
N GLU A 23 -8.07 4.29 -8.16
CA GLU A 23 -8.95 5.45 -8.05
C GLU A 23 -8.71 6.11 -6.71
N ALA A 24 -8.35 7.38 -6.73
CA ALA A 24 -8.12 8.17 -5.52
C ALA A 24 -9.21 9.25 -5.43
N LYS A 25 -9.84 9.35 -4.27
CA LYS A 25 -10.97 10.25 -4.04
C LYS A 25 -10.79 11.00 -2.73
N PRO A 26 -10.84 12.36 -2.78
CA PRO A 26 -10.81 13.15 -1.54
C PRO A 26 -12.12 12.98 -0.77
N PRO A 27 -12.15 13.29 0.56
CA PRO A 27 -13.35 13.09 1.38
C PRO A 27 -14.59 13.83 0.88
N ASP A 28 -14.40 15.02 0.33
CA ASP A 28 -15.50 15.93 0.00
C ASP A 28 -15.67 16.18 -1.48
N GLY A 29 -15.19 15.29 -2.33
CA GLY A 29 -15.26 15.52 -3.76
C GLY A 29 -15.27 14.28 -4.61
N PRO A 30 -15.36 14.44 -5.92
CA PRO A 30 -15.29 13.34 -6.86
C PRO A 30 -13.86 12.81 -6.96
N PRO A 31 -13.67 11.64 -7.57
CA PRO A 31 -12.32 11.11 -7.81
C PRO A 31 -11.45 12.12 -8.55
N TRP A 32 -10.17 12.18 -8.19
CA TRP A 32 -9.22 13.03 -8.91
C TRP A 32 -9.08 12.56 -10.35
N PRO A 33 -8.92 13.48 -11.30
CA PRO A 33 -8.74 13.12 -12.71
C PRO A 33 -7.38 12.47 -12.95
N GLY A 34 -7.24 11.83 -14.10
CA GLY A 34 -6.02 11.18 -14.49
C GLY A 34 -6.08 9.69 -14.23
N GLU A 35 -5.56 8.92 -15.17
CA GLU A 35 -5.46 7.49 -14.99
C GLU A 35 -4.29 7.15 -14.08
N ALA A 36 -4.57 6.35 -13.06
CA ALA A 36 -3.55 5.85 -12.16
C ALA A 36 -3.54 4.34 -12.22
N ARG A 37 -2.36 3.77 -12.16
CA ARG A 37 -2.20 2.33 -12.19
C ARG A 37 -1.02 1.90 -11.33
N ALA A 38 -1.07 0.66 -10.87
CA ALA A 38 0.02 0.06 -10.13
C ALA A 38 0.25 -1.36 -10.64
N THR A 39 1.51 -1.74 -10.68
CA THR A 39 1.91 -3.13 -10.90
C THR A 39 2.59 -3.59 -9.63
N ILE A 40 2.12 -4.68 -9.07
CA ILE A 40 2.73 -5.30 -7.88
C ILE A 40 3.20 -6.68 -8.29
N GLU A 41 4.50 -6.92 -8.22
CA GLU A 41 5.09 -8.16 -8.65
C GLU A 41 6.24 -8.60 -7.75
N TRP A 42 6.53 -9.89 -7.76
CA TRP A 42 7.68 -10.42 -7.05
C TRP A 42 8.96 -9.93 -7.71
N HIS A 43 9.92 -9.49 -6.88
CA HIS A 43 11.28 -9.26 -7.34
C HIS A 43 11.90 -10.61 -7.73
N ASP A 44 12.89 -10.59 -8.61
CA ASP A 44 13.54 -11.81 -9.10
C ASP A 44 14.05 -12.73 -7.99
N SER A 45 14.42 -12.17 -6.86
CA SER A 45 14.86 -12.95 -5.69
C SER A 45 13.72 -13.75 -5.04
N GLY A 46 12.45 -13.36 -5.28
CA GLY A 46 11.29 -13.93 -4.60
C GLY A 46 11.16 -13.53 -3.14
N ALA A 47 12.00 -12.60 -2.67
CA ALA A 47 12.05 -12.23 -1.26
C ALA A 47 11.20 -10.99 -0.90
N HIS A 48 10.75 -10.24 -1.89
CA HIS A 48 9.91 -9.06 -1.65
C HIS A 48 9.11 -8.71 -2.89
N LEU A 49 8.04 -7.94 -2.66
CA LEU A 49 7.23 -7.38 -3.73
C LEU A 49 7.74 -6.00 -4.11
N VAL A 50 7.60 -5.66 -5.38
CA VAL A 50 7.86 -4.30 -5.88
C VAL A 50 6.58 -3.78 -6.48
N GLN A 51 6.12 -2.64 -5.99
CA GLN A 51 4.98 -1.92 -6.53
C GLN A 51 5.50 -0.72 -7.31
N ARG A 52 5.08 -0.61 -8.57
CA ARG A 52 5.35 0.57 -9.39
C ARG A 52 4.02 1.24 -9.66
N SER A 53 3.89 2.49 -9.27
CA SER A 53 2.66 3.25 -9.45
C SER A 53 2.92 4.45 -10.35
N THR A 54 2.05 4.64 -11.32
CA THR A 54 2.12 5.77 -12.25
C THR A 54 0.78 6.48 -12.27
N VAL A 55 0.83 7.80 -12.39
CA VAL A 55 -0.37 8.64 -12.47
C VAL A 55 -0.24 9.54 -13.69
N ASP A 56 -1.23 9.51 -14.57
CA ASP A 56 -1.24 10.35 -15.76
C ASP A 56 -1.74 11.76 -15.42
N MET A 57 -0.93 12.45 -14.64
CA MET A 57 -1.25 13.80 -14.14
C MET A 57 0.06 14.50 -13.79
N PRO A 58 0.34 15.70 -14.36
CA PRO A 58 1.65 16.35 -14.18
C PRO A 58 2.06 16.64 -12.74
N GLU A 59 1.11 16.88 -11.86
CA GLU A 59 1.39 17.22 -10.47
C GLU A 59 1.56 15.99 -9.57
N ALA A 60 1.18 14.81 -10.05
CA ALA A 60 1.26 13.59 -9.26
C ALA A 60 2.56 12.85 -9.55
N PRO A 61 3.28 12.43 -8.53
CA PRO A 61 4.55 11.73 -8.72
C PRO A 61 4.33 10.26 -9.06
N ASP A 62 5.22 9.72 -9.89
CA ASP A 62 5.36 8.28 -10.00
C ASP A 62 6.10 7.78 -8.77
N SER A 63 5.78 6.58 -8.32
CA SER A 63 6.35 6.04 -7.09
C SER A 63 6.71 4.57 -7.22
N ILE A 64 7.60 4.15 -6.33
CA ILE A 64 7.99 2.75 -6.15
C ILE A 64 7.83 2.42 -4.67
N SER A 65 7.26 1.25 -4.40
CA SER A 65 7.24 0.71 -3.04
C SER A 65 7.84 -0.68 -3.04
N ILE A 66 8.55 -1.00 -1.98
CA ILE A 66 9.11 -2.33 -1.75
C ILE A 66 8.50 -2.87 -0.48
N MET A 67 7.87 -4.05 -0.57
CA MET A 67 7.20 -4.69 0.56
C MET A 67 7.91 -5.99 0.89
N GLY A 68 8.27 -6.16 2.13
CA GLY A 68 8.97 -7.35 2.59
C GLY A 68 8.59 -7.73 4.00
N CYS A 69 9.16 -8.82 4.47
CA CYS A 69 8.92 -9.29 5.82
C CYS A 69 10.21 -9.50 6.59
N ASP A 70 10.12 -9.31 7.89
CA ASP A 70 11.13 -9.73 8.85
C ASP A 70 10.52 -10.91 9.60
N ALA A 71 10.76 -12.12 9.08
CA ALA A 71 10.17 -13.33 9.64
C ALA A 71 10.60 -13.57 11.09
N ALA A 72 11.82 -13.19 11.43
CA ALA A 72 12.33 -13.37 12.80
C ALA A 72 11.49 -12.58 13.81
N ASN A 73 10.96 -11.43 13.41
CA ASN A 73 10.11 -10.60 14.27
C ASN A 73 8.62 -10.72 13.94
N GLY A 74 8.27 -11.45 12.91
CA GLY A 74 6.87 -11.61 12.49
C GLY A 74 6.24 -10.32 11.95
N THR A 75 7.05 -9.45 11.35
CA THR A 75 6.60 -8.14 10.90
C THR A 75 6.78 -7.96 9.39
N TYR A 76 6.02 -7.01 8.83
CA TYR A 76 6.14 -6.60 7.43
C TYR A 76 6.49 -5.14 7.37
N PHE A 77 7.08 -4.73 6.24
CA PHE A 77 7.46 -3.33 5.98
C PHE A 77 7.13 -2.93 4.56
N GLN A 78 6.87 -1.64 4.38
CA GLN A 78 6.81 -1.04 3.05
C GLN A 78 7.74 0.17 3.03
N LEU A 79 8.67 0.18 2.08
CA LEU A 79 9.47 1.35 1.76
C LEU A 79 8.81 2.04 0.57
N TYR A 80 8.43 3.30 0.74
CA TYR A 80 7.84 4.13 -0.31
C TYR A 80 8.85 5.17 -0.76
N SER A 81 8.96 5.38 -2.08
CA SER A 81 9.82 6.41 -2.65
C SER A 81 9.16 6.98 -3.92
N ASP A 82 9.23 8.31 -4.10
CA ASP A 82 8.66 8.93 -5.28
C ASP A 82 9.60 9.96 -5.92
N GLU A 83 9.19 10.46 -7.09
CA GLU A 83 9.99 11.40 -7.89
C GLU A 83 10.31 12.71 -7.20
N ARG A 84 9.55 13.09 -6.18
CA ARG A 84 9.81 14.32 -5.43
C ARG A 84 10.96 14.16 -4.44
N GLY A 85 11.50 12.94 -4.31
CA GLY A 85 12.52 12.63 -3.32
C GLY A 85 11.94 12.29 -1.95
N VAL A 86 10.63 12.08 -1.86
CA VAL A 86 9.99 11.62 -0.62
C VAL A 86 10.27 10.14 -0.46
N CYS A 87 10.79 9.77 0.70
CA CYS A 87 11.08 8.38 1.03
C CYS A 87 10.58 8.12 2.45
N ARG A 88 9.70 7.13 2.61
CA ARG A 88 9.08 6.83 3.89
C ARG A 88 9.02 5.33 4.12
N VAL A 89 9.25 4.93 5.38
CA VAL A 89 9.13 3.54 5.79
C VAL A 89 7.86 3.40 6.62
N TYR A 90 7.05 2.41 6.25
CA TYR A 90 5.81 2.09 6.97
C TYR A 90 5.93 0.71 7.59
N GLU A 91 5.39 0.57 8.79
CA GLU A 91 5.08 -0.75 9.31
C GLU A 91 3.86 -1.26 8.57
N MET A 92 3.75 -2.58 8.44
CA MET A 92 2.72 -3.18 7.62
C MET A 92 2.18 -4.45 8.25
N SER A 93 0.90 -4.70 8.05
CA SER A 93 0.29 -5.98 8.35
C SER A 93 -0.61 -6.40 7.20
N ILE A 94 -0.74 -7.69 7.01
CA ILE A 94 -1.70 -8.27 6.07
C ILE A 94 -2.25 -9.52 6.73
N LYS A 95 -3.55 -9.52 7.02
CA LYS A 95 -4.20 -10.58 7.77
C LYS A 95 -5.70 -10.52 7.58
N ASP A 96 -6.32 -11.67 7.38
CA ASP A 96 -7.79 -11.81 7.31
C ASP A 96 -8.45 -10.86 6.31
N GLY A 97 -7.81 -10.69 5.15
CA GLY A 97 -8.33 -9.82 4.09
C GLY A 97 -8.12 -8.34 4.34
N GLN A 98 -7.32 -7.98 5.34
CA GLN A 98 -6.99 -6.58 5.61
C GLN A 98 -5.51 -6.32 5.40
N TRP A 99 -5.24 -5.20 4.71
CA TRP A 99 -3.90 -4.71 4.46
C TRP A 99 -3.77 -3.36 5.13
N ARG A 100 -2.79 -3.21 6.02
CA ARG A 100 -2.60 -2.00 6.82
C ARG A 100 -1.16 -1.52 6.74
N LEU A 101 -1.01 -0.20 6.66
CA LEU A 101 0.28 0.49 6.70
C LEU A 101 0.17 1.60 7.72
N TRP A 102 1.25 1.85 8.49
CA TRP A 102 1.22 2.96 9.43
C TRP A 102 2.63 3.46 9.76
N ARG A 103 2.69 4.75 10.09
CA ARG A 103 3.87 5.42 10.63
C ARG A 103 3.35 6.46 11.62
N GLU A 104 3.27 6.10 12.89
CA GLU A 104 2.60 6.94 13.90
C GLU A 104 3.55 7.84 14.68
N ASP A 105 4.80 7.42 14.86
CA ASP A 105 5.78 8.16 15.66
C ASP A 105 6.63 9.13 14.84
N GLU A 106 6.30 9.32 13.58
CA GLU A 106 7.06 10.15 12.67
C GLU A 106 6.42 11.53 12.51
N PRO A 107 7.19 12.53 12.06
CA PRO A 107 6.56 13.76 11.59
C PRO A 107 5.57 13.42 10.48
N PHE A 108 4.39 14.03 10.53
CA PHE A 108 3.30 13.72 9.60
C PHE A 108 2.87 12.24 9.70
N PRO A 109 2.29 11.84 10.83
CA PRO A 109 1.80 10.47 10.98
C PRO A 109 0.75 10.13 9.93
N GLN A 110 0.80 8.88 9.45
CA GLN A 110 -0.12 8.39 8.43
C GLN A 110 -0.50 6.95 8.72
N ARG A 111 -1.69 6.58 8.28
CA ARG A 111 -2.10 5.17 8.30
C ARG A 111 -3.02 4.87 7.13
N PHE A 112 -2.91 3.67 6.62
CA PHE A 112 -3.71 3.14 5.53
C PHE A 112 -4.37 1.86 6.00
N THR A 113 -5.67 1.74 5.76
CA THR A 113 -6.43 0.54 6.09
C THR A 113 -7.21 0.14 4.84
N ALA A 114 -7.02 -1.08 4.38
CA ALA A 114 -7.68 -1.56 3.18
C ALA A 114 -8.27 -2.95 3.39
N THR A 115 -9.38 -3.21 2.72
CA THR A 115 -10.03 -4.51 2.71
C THR A 115 -9.92 -5.11 1.32
N ILE A 116 -9.43 -6.34 1.26
CA ILE A 116 -9.34 -7.10 0.01
C ILE A 116 -10.66 -7.86 -0.14
N SER A 117 -11.33 -7.70 -1.29
CA SER A 117 -12.60 -8.38 -1.55
C SER A 117 -12.41 -9.90 -1.60
N ASP A 118 -13.50 -10.64 -1.36
CA ASP A 118 -13.46 -12.10 -1.33
C ASP A 118 -12.96 -12.72 -2.64
N ASP A 119 -13.27 -12.07 -3.78
CA ASP A 119 -12.80 -12.54 -5.08
C ASP A 119 -11.36 -12.09 -5.41
N GLY A 120 -10.77 -11.24 -4.55
CA GLY A 120 -9.41 -10.75 -4.75
C GLY A 120 -9.28 -9.66 -5.82
N ASN A 121 -10.36 -9.15 -6.36
CA ASN A 121 -10.33 -8.23 -7.50
C ASN A 121 -10.43 -6.76 -7.13
N THR A 122 -10.74 -6.46 -5.88
CA THR A 122 -10.84 -5.08 -5.39
C THR A 122 -10.18 -4.94 -4.04
N ILE A 123 -9.39 -3.87 -3.88
CA ILE A 123 -8.82 -3.51 -2.59
C ILE A 123 -9.30 -2.10 -2.29
N ALA A 124 -10.19 -1.96 -1.31
CA ALA A 124 -10.76 -0.68 -0.95
C ALA A 124 -10.07 -0.14 0.30
N GLY A 125 -9.36 0.95 0.16
CA GLY A 125 -8.53 1.50 1.21
C GLY A 125 -8.78 2.97 1.51
N ARG A 126 -8.30 3.38 2.68
CA ARG A 126 -8.39 4.75 3.14
C ARG A 126 -7.07 5.17 3.78
N TRP A 127 -6.55 6.29 3.33
CA TRP A 127 -5.43 6.96 3.97
C TRP A 127 -5.96 7.99 4.97
N GLU A 128 -5.37 7.99 6.15
CA GLU A 128 -5.61 8.98 7.19
C GLU A 128 -4.29 9.64 7.56
N LYS A 129 -4.37 10.88 8.00
CA LYS A 129 -3.19 11.65 8.43
C LYS A 129 -3.47 12.38 9.73
N ALA A 130 -2.43 12.68 10.47
CA ALA A 130 -2.52 13.47 11.70
C ALA A 130 -1.50 14.61 11.62
N PRO A 131 -1.83 15.73 10.94
CA PRO A 131 -0.87 16.83 10.74
C PRO A 131 -0.36 17.45 12.04
N ASP A 132 -1.18 17.43 13.08
CA ASP A 132 -0.79 17.94 14.41
C ASP A 132 -0.14 16.86 15.30
N GLY A 133 -0.04 15.63 14.79
CA GLY A 133 0.48 14.50 15.54
C GLY A 133 -0.52 13.83 16.47
N HIS A 134 -1.73 14.34 16.58
CA HIS A 134 -2.72 13.86 17.56
C HIS A 134 -4.11 13.59 16.98
N THR A 135 -4.57 14.43 16.05
CA THR A 135 -5.91 14.35 15.51
C THR A 135 -5.88 13.73 14.13
N TRP A 136 -6.53 12.57 14.00
CA TRP A 136 -6.59 11.86 12.73
C TRP A 136 -7.75 12.36 11.88
N GLU A 137 -7.47 12.56 10.61
CA GLU A 137 -8.47 12.95 9.62
C GLU A 137 -8.30 12.13 8.35
N THR A 138 -9.38 11.97 7.59
CA THR A 138 -9.29 11.27 6.31
C THR A 138 -8.51 12.12 5.32
N ASP A 139 -7.49 11.53 4.71
CA ASP A 139 -6.72 12.17 3.65
C ASP A 139 -7.41 11.90 2.31
N PHE A 140 -7.53 10.64 1.93
CA PHE A 140 -8.25 10.24 0.72
C PHE A 140 -8.53 8.74 0.73
N ASP A 141 -9.52 8.34 -0.06
CA ASP A 141 -9.79 6.94 -0.31
C ASP A 141 -9.03 6.49 -1.55
N LEU A 142 -8.43 5.31 -1.48
CA LEU A 142 -7.67 4.73 -2.58
C LEU A 142 -8.19 3.33 -2.83
N THR A 143 -8.71 3.09 -4.03
CA THR A 143 -9.23 1.78 -4.40
C THR A 143 -8.40 1.20 -5.53
N TYR A 144 -8.04 -0.06 -5.40
CA TYR A 144 -7.34 -0.83 -6.41
C TYR A 144 -8.35 -1.75 -7.09
N TYR A 145 -8.42 -1.68 -8.40
CA TYR A 145 -9.25 -2.58 -9.21
C TYR A 145 -8.34 -3.45 -10.06
N ARG A 146 -8.42 -4.77 -9.89
CA ARG A 146 -7.57 -5.70 -10.63
C ARG A 146 -7.94 -5.67 -12.10
N LYS A 147 -6.94 -5.50 -12.95
CA LYS A 147 -7.16 -5.54 -14.39
C LYS A 147 -7.37 -6.98 -14.84
N ALA A 148 -8.23 -7.15 -15.84
CA ALA A 148 -8.45 -8.45 -16.45
C ALA A 148 -7.14 -8.95 -17.07
N ARG A 149 -6.89 -10.22 -16.91
CA ARG A 149 -5.71 -10.87 -17.46
C ARG A 149 -5.95 -11.25 -18.92
#